data_889ef47aaf56705bbba27b1c13972ff6
#
_entry.id   889ef47aaf56705bbba27b1c13972ff6
#
_cell.length_a   1.000
_cell.length_b   1.000
_cell.length_c   1.000
_cell.angle_alpha   90.00
_cell.angle_beta   90.00
_cell.angle_gamma   90.00
#
_symmetry.space_group_name_H-M   'P 1'
#
loop_
_entity.id
_entity.type
_entity.pdbx_description
1 polymer ?
#
loop_
_entity_poly.entity_id
_entity_poly.type
_entity_poly.pdbx_seq_one_letter_code
_entity_poly.pdbx_strand_id
1 'polypeptide(L)'
;MYETAYCLMSDRCSNGPQSVWPNPGGPGGQLVSEDWVMDNFNRDPWAGGAMIQTAENVAGEAGISREACDAITLRRYAQYQDALADDRAFQKRYMFPVELKISRKKTITIEADEGVTETNAEGLEKLSPVMPDGVHTFVSQTHPADGQSAITVTTREKAAELSEDANVSIQVMSYGYARTKKAHMAMAVAPASQMALDGANIKAGDLSAVKTHNPFASNDLYLAKTIGLDVETMNNYGSSLIFGHPQGPTFARLTMEGIEELALKGGGYLLVAGCAAGDTAAAIVLKVG
;
A
#
# COMPACT_ATOMS: atom_id res chain seq x y z
N MET A 1 -21.61 -13.84 -17.27
CA MET A 1 -20.52 -12.86 -16.98
C MET A 1 -21.22 -11.65 -16.39
N TYR A 2 -20.71 -11.07 -15.31
CA TYR A 2 -21.30 -9.87 -14.71
C TYR A 2 -20.80 -8.63 -15.46
N GLU A 3 -21.68 -7.68 -15.73
CA GLU A 3 -21.32 -6.40 -16.38
C GLU A 3 -20.79 -5.37 -15.39
N THR A 4 -21.16 -5.51 -14.12
CA THR A 4 -20.76 -4.59 -13.06
C THR A 4 -20.34 -5.38 -11.83
N ALA A 5 -19.21 -5.02 -11.24
CA ALA A 5 -18.70 -5.53 -9.98
C ALA A 5 -18.43 -4.36 -9.02
N TYR A 6 -19.02 -4.45 -7.83
CA TYR A 6 -18.72 -3.55 -6.73
C TYR A 6 -17.68 -4.21 -5.83
N CYS A 7 -16.45 -3.73 -5.89
CA CYS A 7 -15.33 -4.24 -5.12
C CYS A 7 -15.24 -3.47 -3.80
N LEU A 8 -15.77 -4.05 -2.74
CA LEU A 8 -15.68 -3.53 -1.38
C LEU A 8 -14.56 -4.26 -0.64
N MET A 9 -13.59 -3.52 -0.16
CA MET A 9 -12.50 -3.99 0.68
C MET A 9 -12.63 -3.37 2.07
N SER A 10 -12.56 -4.19 3.10
CA SER A 10 -12.62 -3.76 4.49
C SER A 10 -11.71 -4.65 5.32
N ASP A 11 -10.89 -4.06 6.15
CA ASP A 11 -10.04 -4.79 7.08
C ASP A 11 -9.94 -4.06 8.43
N ARG A 12 -9.79 -4.83 9.48
CA ARG A 12 -9.78 -4.36 10.86
C ARG A 12 -8.62 -5.01 11.62
N CYS A 13 -7.42 -4.49 11.37
CA CYS A 13 -6.19 -5.02 12.00
C CYS A 13 -6.18 -4.80 13.52
N SER A 14 -6.81 -3.73 14.01
CA SER A 14 -6.90 -3.43 15.46
C SER A 14 -7.68 -4.47 16.26
N ASN A 15 -8.47 -5.28 15.61
CA ASN A 15 -9.29 -6.31 16.23
C ASN A 15 -9.37 -7.54 15.30
N GLY A 16 -8.22 -8.01 14.86
CA GLY A 16 -8.09 -9.21 14.07
C GLY A 16 -8.57 -10.45 14.82
N PRO A 17 -8.96 -11.51 14.12
CA PRO A 17 -9.41 -12.74 14.75
C PRO A 17 -8.28 -13.41 15.56
N GLN A 18 -8.67 -14.00 16.68
CA GLN A 18 -7.88 -14.94 17.45
C GLN A 18 -8.39 -16.34 17.14
N SER A 19 -7.51 -17.22 16.66
CA SER A 19 -7.83 -18.61 16.38
C SER A 19 -7.30 -19.52 17.48
N VAL A 20 -8.04 -20.56 17.82
CA VAL A 20 -7.60 -21.58 18.75
C VAL A 20 -7.66 -22.94 18.07
N TRP A 21 -6.53 -23.58 17.96
CA TRP A 21 -6.36 -24.84 17.25
C TRP A 21 -6.17 -26.01 18.21
N PRO A 22 -6.83 -27.16 18.00
CA PRO A 22 -6.49 -28.38 18.72
C PRO A 22 -5.06 -28.80 18.35
N ASN A 23 -4.27 -29.24 19.32
CA ASN A 23 -2.94 -29.77 19.12
C ASN A 23 -2.82 -31.21 19.66
N PRO A 24 -3.40 -32.20 18.98
CA PRO A 24 -3.44 -33.58 19.48
C PRO A 24 -2.06 -34.25 19.55
N GLY A 25 -1.08 -33.74 18.80
CA GLY A 25 0.29 -34.22 18.83
C GLY A 25 1.19 -33.53 19.86
N GLY A 26 0.68 -32.49 20.53
CA GLY A 26 1.43 -31.76 21.54
C GLY A 26 1.38 -32.39 22.91
N PRO A 27 2.40 -32.18 23.78
CA PRO A 27 2.40 -32.67 25.15
C PRO A 27 1.16 -32.16 25.92
N GLY A 28 0.43 -33.06 26.52
CA GLY A 28 -0.75 -32.73 27.34
C GLY A 28 -1.98 -32.22 26.57
N GLY A 29 -1.99 -32.30 25.22
CA GLY A 29 -3.11 -31.84 24.40
C GLY A 29 -3.38 -30.33 24.49
N GLN A 30 -2.34 -29.53 24.74
CA GLN A 30 -2.49 -28.07 24.84
C GLN A 30 -3.00 -27.47 23.53
N LEU A 31 -3.90 -26.50 23.67
CA LEU A 31 -4.36 -25.71 22.51
C LEU A 31 -3.26 -24.75 22.04
N VAL A 32 -3.25 -24.48 20.74
CA VAL A 32 -2.38 -23.45 20.12
C VAL A 32 -3.29 -22.25 19.80
N SER A 33 -2.96 -21.10 20.36
CA SER A 33 -3.60 -19.83 19.98
C SER A 33 -2.79 -19.14 18.89
N GLU A 34 -3.47 -18.48 17.97
CA GLU A 34 -2.91 -17.72 16.87
C GLU A 34 -3.58 -16.36 16.80
N ASP A 35 -2.77 -15.30 16.80
CA ASP A 35 -3.20 -13.96 16.44
C ASP A 35 -3.07 -13.83 14.92
N TRP A 36 -4.21 -13.73 14.23
CA TRP A 36 -4.24 -13.67 12.78
C TRP A 36 -3.33 -12.60 12.17
N VAL A 37 -3.23 -11.43 12.80
CA VAL A 37 -2.44 -10.31 12.29
C VAL A 37 -0.98 -10.45 12.68
N MET A 38 -0.71 -10.52 13.99
CA MET A 38 0.65 -10.42 14.50
C MET A 38 1.50 -11.67 14.24
N ASP A 39 0.91 -12.86 14.31
CA ASP A 39 1.66 -14.09 14.05
C ASP A 39 2.06 -14.19 12.58
N ASN A 40 1.21 -13.74 11.64
CA ASN A 40 1.56 -13.73 10.22
C ASN A 40 2.59 -12.64 9.87
N PHE A 41 2.60 -11.50 10.54
CA PHE A 41 3.65 -10.50 10.38
C PHE A 41 5.01 -10.98 10.91
N ASN A 42 4.98 -11.75 11.99
CA ASN A 42 6.20 -12.31 12.60
C ASN A 42 6.70 -13.58 11.89
N ARG A 43 5.81 -14.29 11.20
CA ARG A 43 6.15 -15.53 10.51
C ARG A 43 5.27 -15.76 9.29
N ASP A 44 5.72 -15.30 8.14
CA ASP A 44 5.08 -15.59 6.86
C ASP A 44 4.93 -17.12 6.67
N PRO A 45 3.71 -17.64 6.43
CA PRO A 45 3.48 -19.07 6.27
C PRO A 45 4.28 -19.72 5.12
N TRP A 46 4.65 -18.95 4.11
CA TRP A 46 5.45 -19.39 2.97
C TRP A 46 6.95 -19.25 3.21
N ALA A 47 7.40 -18.04 3.57
CA ALA A 47 8.81 -17.72 3.74
C ALA A 47 9.37 -18.22 5.08
N GLY A 48 8.55 -18.30 6.12
CA GLY A 48 8.92 -18.76 7.46
C GLY A 48 9.62 -17.71 8.33
N GLY A 49 9.80 -16.49 7.82
CA GLY A 49 10.42 -15.35 8.51
C GLY A 49 9.45 -14.18 8.71
N ALA A 50 9.85 -13.21 9.53
CA ALA A 50 9.09 -12.00 9.75
C ALA A 50 9.08 -11.08 8.50
N MET A 51 8.05 -10.22 8.38
CA MET A 51 7.96 -9.26 7.27
C MET A 51 9.16 -8.31 7.24
N ILE A 52 9.65 -7.87 8.39
CA ILE A 52 10.85 -7.04 8.47
C ILE A 52 12.09 -7.77 7.92
N GLN A 53 12.22 -9.09 8.14
CA GLN A 53 13.34 -9.86 7.61
C GLN A 53 13.35 -9.85 6.07
N THR A 54 12.19 -9.92 5.42
CA THR A 54 12.12 -9.84 3.95
C THR A 54 12.57 -8.47 3.43
N ALA A 55 12.26 -7.39 4.16
CA ALA A 55 12.72 -6.05 3.82
C ALA A 55 14.24 -5.89 3.95
N GLU A 56 14.82 -6.40 5.04
CA GLU A 56 16.27 -6.36 5.26
C GLU A 56 17.03 -7.20 4.22
N ASN A 57 16.49 -8.36 3.85
CA ASN A 57 17.09 -9.19 2.78
C ASN A 57 17.14 -8.43 1.45
N VAL A 58 16.04 -7.73 1.09
CA VAL A 58 15.98 -6.93 -0.13
C VAL A 58 16.91 -5.73 -0.06
N ALA A 59 16.93 -5.03 1.06
CA ALA A 59 17.83 -3.90 1.26
C ALA A 59 19.31 -4.31 1.14
N GLY A 60 19.69 -5.40 1.81
CA GLY A 60 21.06 -5.93 1.75
C GLY A 60 21.47 -6.35 0.33
N GLU A 61 20.61 -7.08 -0.40
CA GLU A 61 20.92 -7.54 -1.75
C GLU A 61 20.97 -6.38 -2.76
N ALA A 62 20.10 -5.38 -2.61
CA ALA A 62 20.04 -4.22 -3.50
C ALA A 62 21.07 -3.12 -3.13
N GLY A 63 21.77 -3.25 -2.00
CA GLY A 63 22.69 -2.24 -1.50
C GLY A 63 22.00 -0.94 -1.08
N ILE A 64 20.80 -1.06 -0.47
CA ILE A 64 20.04 0.08 0.04
C ILE A 64 20.52 0.40 1.46
N SER A 65 20.92 1.65 1.69
CA SER A 65 21.42 2.08 2.99
C SER A 65 20.30 2.60 3.91
N ARG A 66 20.62 2.75 5.18
CA ARG A 66 19.77 3.38 6.18
C ARG A 66 19.41 4.81 5.78
N GLU A 67 20.37 5.59 5.35
CA GLU A 67 20.20 7.00 4.96
C GLU A 67 19.23 7.10 3.77
N ALA A 68 19.30 6.17 2.81
CA ALA A 68 18.35 6.13 1.69
C ALA A 68 16.93 5.81 2.17
N CYS A 69 16.76 4.88 3.12
CA CYS A 69 15.47 4.59 3.72
C CYS A 69 14.90 5.79 4.49
N ASP A 70 15.73 6.48 5.25
CA ASP A 70 15.32 7.66 6.00
C ASP A 70 14.94 8.82 5.07
N ALA A 71 15.72 9.06 4.01
CA ALA A 71 15.43 10.10 3.02
C ALA A 71 14.08 9.87 2.33
N ILE A 72 13.81 8.64 1.89
CA ILE A 72 12.54 8.35 1.25
C ILE A 72 11.36 8.40 2.23
N THR A 73 11.57 8.05 3.49
CA THR A 73 10.54 8.19 4.54
C THR A 73 10.16 9.65 4.74
N LEU A 74 11.14 10.55 4.84
CA LEU A 74 10.91 11.99 4.90
C LEU A 74 10.19 12.50 3.66
N ARG A 75 10.58 12.03 2.48
CA ARG A 75 9.91 12.40 1.23
C ARG A 75 8.45 11.99 1.24
N ARG A 76 8.13 10.77 1.63
CA ARG A 76 6.74 10.28 1.72
C ARG A 76 5.92 11.06 2.74
N TYR A 77 6.53 11.42 3.85
CA TYR A 77 5.87 12.28 4.84
C TYR A 77 5.57 13.68 4.29
N ALA A 78 6.52 14.30 3.58
CA ALA A 78 6.29 15.59 2.93
C ALA A 78 5.15 15.50 1.88
N GLN A 79 5.13 14.46 1.06
CA GLN A 79 4.04 14.22 0.10
C GLN A 79 2.68 14.00 0.79
N TYR A 80 2.66 13.37 1.95
CA TYR A 80 1.44 13.25 2.74
C TYR A 80 0.97 14.62 3.27
N GLN A 81 1.90 15.50 3.67
CA GLN A 81 1.54 16.88 4.06
C GLN A 81 0.92 17.66 2.88
N ASP A 82 1.36 17.42 1.64
CA ASP A 82 0.74 18.01 0.45
C ASP A 82 -0.73 17.57 0.32
N ALA A 83 -1.08 16.33 0.69
CA ALA A 83 -2.47 15.86 0.69
C ALA A 83 -3.35 16.54 1.75
N LEU A 84 -2.73 17.06 2.80
CA LEU A 84 -3.43 17.78 3.87
C LEU A 84 -3.58 19.29 3.59
N ALA A 85 -2.94 19.81 2.56
CA ALA A 85 -3.05 21.21 2.18
C ALA A 85 -4.50 21.61 1.86
N ASP A 86 -4.80 22.88 2.03
CA ASP A 86 -6.12 23.48 1.74
C ASP A 86 -7.28 22.70 2.41
N ASP A 87 -7.11 22.45 3.70
CA ASP A 87 -8.09 21.69 4.49
C ASP A 87 -8.38 20.30 3.89
N ARG A 88 -7.32 19.59 3.54
CA ARG A 88 -7.38 18.25 2.96
C ARG A 88 -8.12 18.20 1.61
N ALA A 89 -7.99 19.24 0.79
CA ALA A 89 -8.71 19.32 -0.48
C ALA A 89 -8.51 18.10 -1.38
N PHE A 90 -7.27 17.55 -1.42
CA PHE A 90 -7.00 16.33 -2.18
C PHE A 90 -7.71 15.11 -1.58
N GLN A 91 -7.60 14.89 -0.27
CA GLN A 91 -8.20 13.73 0.38
C GLN A 91 -9.74 13.75 0.28
N LYS A 92 -10.36 14.92 0.37
CA LYS A 92 -11.82 15.09 0.24
C LYS A 92 -12.38 14.70 -1.13
N ARG A 93 -11.53 14.51 -2.13
CA ARG A 93 -11.95 14.02 -3.45
C ARG A 93 -12.36 12.54 -3.44
N TYR A 94 -11.80 11.74 -2.52
CA TYR A 94 -12.06 10.30 -2.43
C TYR A 94 -12.38 9.79 -1.03
N MET A 95 -12.16 10.59 0.01
CA MET A 95 -12.52 10.27 1.39
C MET A 95 -13.77 11.04 1.81
N PHE A 96 -14.65 10.39 2.54
CA PHE A 96 -15.83 11.01 3.11
C PHE A 96 -15.89 10.75 4.62
N PRO A 97 -16.52 11.66 5.41
CA PRO A 97 -16.68 11.48 6.84
C PRO A 97 -17.50 10.24 7.18
N VAL A 98 -17.07 9.50 8.19
CA VAL A 98 -17.77 8.32 8.69
C VAL A 98 -18.20 8.55 10.12
N GLU A 99 -19.51 8.49 10.37
CA GLU A 99 -20.06 8.56 11.71
C GLU A 99 -20.04 7.17 12.38
N LEU A 100 -19.36 7.04 13.49
CA LEU A 100 -19.29 5.82 14.29
C LEU A 100 -20.01 6.00 15.63
N LYS A 101 -21.01 5.18 15.86
CA LYS A 101 -21.70 5.09 17.13
C LYS A 101 -20.91 4.20 18.10
N ILE A 102 -20.08 4.81 18.94
CA ILE A 102 -19.25 4.09 19.92
C ILE A 102 -20.08 3.54 21.09
N SER A 103 -21.14 4.24 21.48
CA SER A 103 -22.05 3.81 22.54
C SER A 103 -23.45 4.38 22.31
N ARG A 104 -24.40 4.04 23.20
CA ARG A 104 -25.76 4.63 23.14
C ARG A 104 -25.79 6.16 23.19
N LYS A 105 -24.74 6.78 23.80
CA LYS A 105 -24.69 8.23 24.03
C LYS A 105 -23.54 8.94 23.31
N LYS A 106 -22.68 8.19 22.59
CA LYS A 106 -21.50 8.77 21.96
C LYS A 106 -21.39 8.34 20.51
N THR A 107 -21.42 9.31 19.62
CA THR A 107 -21.05 9.19 18.21
C THR A 107 -19.78 9.99 18.02
N ILE A 108 -18.86 9.50 17.20
CA ILE A 108 -17.69 10.22 16.71
C ILE A 108 -17.73 10.25 15.20
N THR A 109 -17.13 11.28 14.61
CA THR A 109 -16.95 11.37 13.16
C THR A 109 -15.46 11.21 12.88
N ILE A 110 -15.12 10.28 12.00
CA ILE A 110 -13.77 10.10 11.49
C ILE A 110 -13.74 10.74 10.11
N GLU A 111 -12.88 11.73 9.93
CA GLU A 111 -12.80 12.50 8.68
C GLU A 111 -11.44 12.41 8.01
N ALA A 112 -10.43 11.95 8.74
CA ALA A 112 -9.03 11.93 8.31
C ALA A 112 -8.35 10.64 8.76
N ASP A 113 -7.14 10.42 8.25
CA ASP A 113 -6.28 9.35 8.75
C ASP A 113 -5.91 9.59 10.21
N GLU A 114 -5.96 8.53 11.00
CA GLU A 114 -5.51 8.49 12.38
C GLU A 114 -4.20 7.70 12.47
N GLY A 115 -3.43 7.92 13.51
CA GLY A 115 -2.21 7.16 13.77
C GLY A 115 -1.00 7.54 12.90
N VAL A 116 -1.07 8.62 12.12
CA VAL A 116 0.08 9.15 11.38
C VAL A 116 1.09 9.75 12.36
N THR A 117 2.31 9.24 12.34
CA THR A 117 3.40 9.73 13.19
C THR A 117 4.09 10.92 12.53
N GLU A 118 4.21 12.04 13.23
CA GLU A 118 5.03 13.15 12.78
C GLU A 118 6.48 12.69 12.59
N THR A 119 7.01 12.95 11.40
CA THR A 119 8.33 12.46 11.00
C THR A 119 9.20 13.61 10.55
N ASN A 120 10.37 13.74 11.18
CA ASN A 120 11.37 14.74 10.84
C ASN A 120 12.80 14.15 10.95
N ALA A 121 13.78 14.84 10.38
CA ALA A 121 15.15 14.35 10.30
C ALA A 121 15.77 14.11 11.69
N GLU A 122 15.57 15.01 12.64
CA GLU A 122 16.10 14.88 14.01
C GLU A 122 15.51 13.66 14.74
N GLY A 123 14.24 13.36 14.52
CA GLY A 123 13.59 12.18 15.06
C GLY A 123 14.16 10.89 14.48
N LEU A 124 14.39 10.86 13.17
CA LEU A 124 14.97 9.69 12.47
C LEU A 124 16.38 9.34 12.96
N GLU A 125 17.24 10.34 13.17
CA GLU A 125 18.60 10.13 13.68
C GLU A 125 18.64 9.41 15.04
N LYS A 126 17.61 9.58 15.86
CA LYS A 126 17.52 8.99 17.20
C LYS A 126 17.01 7.54 17.21
N LEU A 127 16.47 7.07 16.08
CA LEU A 127 15.88 5.73 16.01
C LEU A 127 16.94 4.66 15.72
N SER A 128 16.90 3.59 16.49
CA SER A 128 17.67 2.40 16.19
C SER A 128 16.96 1.56 15.13
N PRO A 129 17.71 0.78 14.33
CA PRO A 129 17.12 -0.23 13.47
C PRO A 129 16.26 -1.24 14.25
N VAL A 130 15.19 -1.72 13.62
CA VAL A 130 14.31 -2.75 14.22
C VAL A 130 15.03 -4.10 14.37
N MET A 131 15.88 -4.43 13.41
CA MET A 131 16.72 -5.62 13.47
C MET A 131 18.18 -5.23 13.73
N PRO A 132 18.95 -6.05 14.43
CA PRO A 132 20.40 -5.86 14.56
C PRO A 132 21.03 -5.71 13.16
N ASP A 133 21.88 -4.69 13.00
CA ASP A 133 22.56 -4.36 11.74
C ASP A 133 21.62 -4.10 10.53
N GLY A 134 20.33 -3.87 10.79
CA GLY A 134 19.34 -3.55 9.78
C GLY A 134 19.36 -2.09 9.35
N VAL A 135 18.63 -1.78 8.28
CA VAL A 135 18.47 -0.41 7.73
C VAL A 135 17.10 0.20 8.00
N HIS A 136 16.11 -0.61 8.40
CA HIS A 136 14.76 -0.13 8.66
C HIS A 136 14.56 0.21 10.13
N THR A 137 13.88 1.32 10.37
CA THR A 137 13.45 1.76 11.70
C THR A 137 11.95 1.64 11.86
N PHE A 138 11.44 1.98 13.04
CA PHE A 138 10.01 2.00 13.31
C PHE A 138 9.24 2.86 12.30
N VAL A 139 9.77 4.01 11.87
CA VAL A 139 9.06 4.93 10.95
C VAL A 139 9.34 4.67 9.46
N SER A 140 10.37 3.89 9.13
CA SER A 140 10.62 3.46 7.74
C SER A 140 9.90 2.17 7.36
N GLN A 141 8.92 1.76 8.17
CA GLN A 141 7.97 0.69 7.91
C GLN A 141 6.54 1.16 8.18
N THR A 142 5.59 0.58 7.45
CA THR A 142 4.16 0.84 7.67
C THR A 142 3.70 0.27 9.02
N HIS A 143 2.55 0.72 9.46
CA HIS A 143 1.88 0.18 10.65
C HIS A 143 0.52 -0.44 10.29
N PRO A 144 0.04 -1.44 11.04
CA PRO A 144 -1.33 -1.94 10.88
C PRO A 144 -2.34 -0.82 11.11
N ALA A 145 -3.38 -0.79 10.30
CA ALA A 145 -4.46 0.19 10.39
C ALA A 145 -5.81 -0.47 10.12
N ASP A 146 -6.88 0.18 10.53
CA ASP A 146 -8.23 -0.18 10.13
C ASP A 146 -8.62 0.67 8.91
N GLY A 147 -9.42 0.11 8.01
CA GLY A 147 -9.86 0.88 6.86
C GLY A 147 -10.87 0.16 5.99
N GLN A 148 -11.48 0.95 5.13
CA GLN A 148 -12.35 0.46 4.07
C GLN A 148 -12.17 1.28 2.80
N SER A 149 -12.39 0.65 1.67
CA SER A 149 -12.39 1.30 0.37
C SER A 149 -13.28 0.53 -0.59
N ALA A 150 -13.79 1.21 -1.61
CA ALA A 150 -14.63 0.60 -2.62
C ALA A 150 -14.33 1.15 -4.00
N ILE A 151 -14.42 0.27 -5.00
CA ILE A 151 -14.27 0.62 -6.41
C ILE A 151 -15.35 -0.13 -7.18
N THR A 152 -16.03 0.57 -8.10
CA THR A 152 -16.92 -0.05 -9.08
C THR A 152 -16.15 -0.32 -10.37
N VAL A 153 -16.18 -1.57 -10.83
CA VAL A 153 -15.65 -1.98 -12.13
C VAL A 153 -16.81 -2.36 -13.02
N THR A 154 -16.90 -1.75 -14.20
CA THR A 154 -18.05 -1.96 -15.09
C THR A 154 -17.65 -1.77 -16.56
N THR A 155 -18.61 -1.87 -17.48
CA THR A 155 -18.39 -1.56 -18.90
C THR A 155 -18.13 -0.05 -19.10
N ARG A 156 -17.50 0.30 -20.22
CA ARG A 156 -17.22 1.71 -20.58
C ARG A 156 -18.50 2.55 -20.62
N GLU A 157 -19.54 2.02 -21.23
CA GLU A 157 -20.84 2.67 -21.39
C GLU A 157 -21.46 2.95 -20.02
N LYS A 158 -21.44 1.95 -19.14
CA LYS A 158 -22.01 2.09 -17.80
C LYS A 158 -21.17 3.00 -16.91
N ALA A 159 -19.86 2.99 -17.06
CA ALA A 159 -18.98 3.93 -16.36
C ALA A 159 -19.29 5.37 -16.74
N ALA A 160 -19.53 5.64 -18.04
CA ALA A 160 -19.90 6.98 -18.51
C ALA A 160 -21.27 7.44 -17.96
N GLU A 161 -22.23 6.53 -17.80
CA GLU A 161 -23.53 6.86 -17.17
C GLU A 161 -23.41 7.19 -15.68
N LEU A 162 -22.51 6.51 -14.97
CA LEU A 162 -22.33 6.63 -13.52
C LEU A 162 -21.37 7.76 -13.15
N SER A 163 -20.56 8.26 -14.09
CA SER A 163 -19.57 9.29 -13.83
C SER A 163 -20.25 10.62 -13.48
N GLU A 164 -19.81 11.23 -12.39
CA GLU A 164 -20.22 12.58 -12.01
C GLU A 164 -19.40 13.67 -12.75
N ASP A 165 -18.25 13.30 -13.33
CA ASP A 165 -17.42 14.17 -14.14
C ASP A 165 -17.22 13.57 -15.54
N ALA A 166 -17.93 14.12 -16.51
CA ALA A 166 -17.87 13.67 -17.90
C ALA A 166 -16.50 13.90 -18.58
N ASN A 167 -15.63 14.72 -17.97
CA ASN A 167 -14.28 14.97 -18.48
C ASN A 167 -13.26 13.94 -17.99
N VAL A 168 -13.65 13.06 -17.07
CA VAL A 168 -12.75 12.03 -16.52
C VAL A 168 -13.24 10.64 -16.93
N SER A 169 -12.44 9.95 -17.72
CA SER A 169 -12.64 8.54 -18.03
C SER A 169 -11.54 7.70 -17.40
N ILE A 170 -11.88 6.51 -16.94
CA ILE A 170 -10.93 5.61 -16.26
C ILE A 170 -11.03 4.24 -16.93
N GLN A 171 -9.90 3.75 -17.42
CA GLN A 171 -9.82 2.45 -18.08
C GLN A 171 -8.73 1.58 -17.48
N VAL A 172 -9.07 0.34 -17.10
CA VAL A 172 -8.07 -0.69 -16.78
C VAL A 172 -7.44 -1.14 -18.11
N MET A 173 -6.14 -0.91 -18.26
CA MET A 173 -5.39 -1.29 -19.45
C MET A 173 -4.85 -2.71 -19.37
N SER A 174 -4.28 -3.04 -18.22
CA SER A 174 -3.61 -4.32 -17.99
C SER A 174 -3.42 -4.59 -16.51
N TYR A 175 -3.01 -5.80 -16.22
CA TYR A 175 -2.56 -6.19 -14.88
C TYR A 175 -1.35 -7.13 -14.97
N GLY A 176 -0.59 -7.19 -13.90
CA GLY A 176 0.52 -8.12 -13.76
C GLY A 176 0.55 -8.71 -12.36
N TYR A 177 1.11 -9.88 -12.24
CA TYR A 177 1.35 -10.54 -10.96
C TYR A 177 2.66 -11.32 -11.02
N ALA A 178 3.31 -11.44 -9.88
CA ALA A 178 4.56 -12.18 -9.80
C ALA A 178 4.76 -12.79 -8.41
N ARG A 179 5.64 -13.75 -8.34
CA ARG A 179 6.22 -14.26 -7.10
C ARG A 179 7.73 -14.25 -7.23
N THR A 180 8.42 -13.95 -6.15
CA THR A 180 9.87 -13.97 -6.09
C THR A 180 10.39 -15.10 -5.19
N LYS A 181 11.71 -15.14 -4.99
CA LYS A 181 12.35 -16.08 -4.06
C LYS A 181 11.91 -15.81 -2.62
N LYS A 182 12.00 -16.86 -1.77
CA LYS A 182 11.58 -16.79 -0.37
C LYS A 182 12.24 -15.65 0.39
N ALA A 183 11.45 -14.99 1.23
CA ALA A 183 11.85 -13.89 2.10
C ALA A 183 12.46 -12.68 1.34
N HIS A 184 11.93 -12.36 0.14
CA HIS A 184 12.31 -11.19 -0.67
C HIS A 184 11.09 -10.49 -1.28
N MET A 185 10.05 -10.35 -0.49
CA MET A 185 8.71 -9.92 -0.93
C MET A 185 8.72 -8.66 -1.81
N ALA A 186 9.49 -7.63 -1.46
CA ALA A 186 9.55 -6.39 -2.24
C ALA A 186 10.05 -6.59 -3.68
N MET A 187 10.86 -7.62 -3.93
CA MET A 187 11.37 -7.90 -5.28
C MET A 187 10.29 -8.35 -6.25
N ALA A 188 9.16 -8.90 -5.77
CA ALA A 188 8.07 -9.33 -6.63
C ALA A 188 7.36 -8.17 -7.34
N VAL A 189 7.45 -6.95 -6.79
CA VAL A 189 6.74 -5.78 -7.34
C VAL A 189 7.27 -5.39 -8.71
N ALA A 190 8.58 -5.48 -8.92
CA ALA A 190 9.19 -5.11 -10.20
C ALA A 190 8.74 -6.00 -11.38
N PRO A 191 8.81 -7.33 -11.34
CA PRO A 191 8.30 -8.18 -12.42
C PRO A 191 6.78 -8.10 -12.59
N ALA A 192 6.01 -7.90 -11.51
CA ALA A 192 4.57 -7.65 -11.64
C ALA A 192 4.28 -6.34 -12.36
N SER A 193 5.00 -5.27 -12.04
CA SER A 193 4.89 -3.97 -12.72
C SER A 193 5.31 -4.07 -14.18
N GLN A 194 6.41 -4.75 -14.49
CA GLN A 194 6.87 -4.93 -15.87
C GLN A 194 5.82 -5.70 -16.70
N MET A 195 5.26 -6.78 -16.14
CA MET A 195 4.18 -7.53 -16.80
C MET A 195 2.96 -6.64 -17.09
N ALA A 196 2.59 -5.76 -16.17
CA ALA A 196 1.48 -4.84 -16.37
C ALA A 196 1.80 -3.77 -17.44
N LEU A 197 3.02 -3.22 -17.45
CA LEU A 197 3.47 -2.27 -18.47
C LEU A 197 3.48 -2.92 -19.85
N ASP A 198 4.04 -4.11 -19.97
CA ASP A 198 4.08 -4.87 -21.23
C ASP A 198 2.66 -5.16 -21.75
N GLY A 199 1.75 -5.58 -20.86
CA GLY A 199 0.35 -5.82 -21.18
C GLY A 199 -0.41 -4.57 -21.65
N ALA A 200 -0.02 -3.39 -21.17
CA ALA A 200 -0.55 -2.10 -21.62
C ALA A 200 0.18 -1.54 -22.88
N ASN A 201 1.26 -2.19 -23.30
CA ASN A 201 2.14 -1.73 -24.38
C ASN A 201 2.70 -0.32 -24.15
N ILE A 202 3.13 -0.04 -22.92
CA ILE A 202 3.77 1.22 -22.50
C ILE A 202 5.07 0.95 -21.74
N LYS A 203 5.88 1.97 -21.57
CA LYS A 203 7.13 1.94 -20.78
C LYS A 203 6.98 2.71 -19.48
N ALA A 204 7.89 2.49 -18.53
CA ALA A 204 7.92 3.22 -17.28
C ALA A 204 7.97 4.75 -17.47
N GLY A 205 8.64 5.24 -18.52
CA GLY A 205 8.70 6.67 -18.86
C GLY A 205 7.40 7.28 -19.40
N ASP A 206 6.41 6.47 -19.75
CA ASP A 206 5.10 6.94 -20.21
C ASP A 206 4.13 7.18 -19.04
N LEU A 207 4.51 6.77 -17.81
CA LEU A 207 3.70 6.91 -16.62
C LEU A 207 3.64 8.37 -16.16
N SER A 208 2.45 8.84 -15.83
CA SER A 208 2.18 10.17 -15.28
C SER A 208 1.98 10.15 -13.76
N ALA A 209 1.69 8.98 -13.21
CA ALA A 209 1.62 8.72 -11.77
C ALA A 209 1.99 7.27 -11.44
N VAL A 210 2.61 7.07 -10.28
CA VAL A 210 2.95 5.76 -9.73
C VAL A 210 2.55 5.73 -8.26
N LYS A 211 1.71 4.78 -7.90
CA LYS A 211 1.28 4.53 -6.52
C LYS A 211 1.69 3.13 -6.09
N THR A 212 2.33 3.03 -4.95
CA THR A 212 2.80 1.73 -4.47
C THR A 212 2.35 1.48 -3.04
N HIS A 213 1.95 0.24 -2.76
CA HIS A 213 2.01 -0.24 -1.39
C HIS A 213 3.48 -0.48 -1.04
N ASN A 214 3.96 0.33 -0.14
CA ASN A 214 5.36 0.36 0.30
C ASN A 214 5.45 0.09 1.82
N PRO A 215 5.29 -1.17 2.26
CA PRO A 215 5.32 -1.50 3.68
C PRO A 215 6.66 -1.16 4.32
N PHE A 216 7.71 -1.04 3.53
CA PHE A 216 9.04 -0.63 3.94
C PHE A 216 9.60 0.38 2.94
N ALA A 217 10.41 1.31 3.40
CA ALA A 217 11.04 2.32 2.54
C ALA A 217 11.85 1.71 1.38
N SER A 218 12.48 0.56 1.62
CA SER A 218 13.23 -0.18 0.61
C SER A 218 12.39 -0.68 -0.56
N ASN A 219 11.07 -0.84 -0.41
CA ASN A 219 10.18 -1.25 -1.49
C ASN A 219 10.20 -0.27 -2.66
N ASP A 220 10.05 1.02 -2.36
CA ASP A 220 10.08 2.08 -3.39
C ASP A 220 11.45 2.22 -4.02
N LEU A 221 12.51 2.19 -3.21
CA LEU A 221 13.88 2.29 -3.67
C LEU A 221 14.25 1.14 -4.61
N TYR A 222 13.86 -0.08 -4.26
CA TYR A 222 14.10 -1.25 -5.09
C TYR A 222 13.33 -1.18 -6.41
N LEU A 223 12.04 -0.87 -6.36
CA LEU A 223 11.20 -0.77 -7.55
C LEU A 223 11.73 0.31 -8.50
N ALA A 224 11.96 1.52 -7.99
CA ALA A 224 12.44 2.65 -8.78
C ALA A 224 13.75 2.32 -9.49
N LYS A 225 14.73 1.75 -8.76
CA LYS A 225 16.01 1.31 -9.31
C LYS A 225 15.86 0.25 -10.40
N THR A 226 14.91 -0.70 -10.21
CA THR A 226 14.80 -1.88 -11.08
C THR A 226 14.10 -1.58 -12.41
N ILE A 227 13.05 -0.76 -12.41
CA ILE A 227 12.28 -0.47 -13.63
C ILE A 227 12.51 0.95 -14.17
N GLY A 228 13.46 1.71 -13.58
CA GLY A 228 13.88 3.01 -14.09
C GLY A 228 12.91 4.15 -13.79
N LEU A 229 12.31 4.17 -12.58
CA LEU A 229 11.46 5.27 -12.12
C LEU A 229 12.26 6.28 -11.29
N ASP A 230 11.78 7.50 -11.25
CA ASP A 230 12.23 8.50 -10.29
C ASP A 230 11.45 8.31 -8.96
N VAL A 231 12.14 7.83 -7.95
CA VAL A 231 11.56 7.54 -6.64
C VAL A 231 10.96 8.80 -5.98
N GLU A 232 11.47 9.99 -6.27
CA GLU A 232 11.00 11.26 -5.73
C GLU A 232 9.60 11.63 -6.22
N THR A 233 9.23 11.18 -7.41
CA THR A 233 7.93 11.47 -8.06
C THR A 233 6.87 10.41 -7.85
N MET A 234 7.24 9.26 -7.25
CA MET A 234 6.29 8.22 -6.85
C MET A 234 5.52 8.63 -5.59
N ASN A 235 4.31 8.11 -5.45
CA ASN A 235 3.49 8.26 -4.23
C ASN A 235 3.21 9.72 -3.83
N ASN A 236 2.98 10.61 -4.80
CA ASN A 236 2.50 11.96 -4.50
C ASN A 236 1.24 11.89 -3.63
N TYR A 237 1.06 12.85 -2.74
CA TYR A 237 -0.01 12.88 -1.74
C TYR A 237 0.05 11.78 -0.67
N GLY A 238 1.19 11.06 -0.55
CA GLY A 238 1.45 10.09 0.49
C GLY A 238 1.33 8.63 0.05
N SER A 239 1.59 7.74 0.99
CA SER A 239 1.61 6.30 0.76
C SER A 239 1.31 5.53 2.04
N SER A 240 1.08 4.22 1.90
CA SER A 240 0.83 3.33 3.04
C SER A 240 1.98 3.28 4.06
N LEU A 241 3.19 3.68 3.69
CA LEU A 241 4.30 3.86 4.63
C LEU A 241 3.94 4.87 5.73
N ILE A 242 3.17 5.90 5.38
CA ILE A 242 2.85 7.02 6.28
C ILE A 242 1.46 6.85 6.92
N PHE A 243 0.42 6.59 6.12
CA PHE A 243 -0.94 6.53 6.64
C PHE A 243 -1.37 5.13 7.14
N GLY A 244 -0.46 4.15 7.10
CA GLY A 244 -0.73 2.81 7.57
C GLY A 244 -1.29 1.86 6.51
N HIS A 245 -1.47 0.62 6.92
CA HIS A 245 -1.81 -0.48 6.01
C HIS A 245 -2.98 -1.30 6.55
N PRO A 246 -4.22 -0.97 6.15
CA PRO A 246 -5.39 -1.80 6.46
C PRO A 246 -5.51 -3.02 5.53
N GLN A 247 -4.40 -3.55 5.02
CA GLN A 247 -4.29 -4.72 4.14
C GLN A 247 -5.17 -4.60 2.87
N GLY A 248 -6.31 -5.27 2.81
CA GLY A 248 -7.19 -5.27 1.64
C GLY A 248 -7.53 -3.90 1.06
N PRO A 249 -7.96 -2.91 1.86
CA PRO A 249 -8.29 -1.56 1.40
C PRO A 249 -7.14 -0.77 0.76
N THR A 250 -5.88 -1.07 1.11
CA THR A 250 -4.73 -0.27 0.70
C THR A 250 -4.60 -0.11 -0.81
N PHE A 251 -4.71 -1.22 -1.55
CA PHE A 251 -4.54 -1.17 -3.01
C PHE A 251 -5.63 -0.34 -3.70
N ALA A 252 -6.87 -0.42 -3.21
CA ALA A 252 -7.97 0.39 -3.73
C ALA A 252 -7.80 1.87 -3.38
N ARG A 253 -7.36 2.20 -2.16
CA ARG A 253 -7.03 3.58 -1.78
C ARG A 253 -5.96 4.17 -2.70
N LEU A 254 -4.86 3.47 -2.90
CA LEU A 254 -3.78 3.90 -3.80
C LEU A 254 -4.28 4.08 -5.25
N THR A 255 -5.21 3.24 -5.68
CA THR A 255 -5.84 3.37 -7.00
C THR A 255 -6.67 4.66 -7.09
N MET A 256 -7.51 4.93 -6.09
CA MET A 256 -8.29 6.18 -6.04
C MET A 256 -7.38 7.41 -6.00
N GLU A 257 -6.36 7.42 -5.14
CA GLU A 257 -5.39 8.52 -5.07
C GLU A 257 -4.69 8.77 -6.40
N GLY A 258 -4.28 7.71 -7.11
CA GLY A 258 -3.65 7.83 -8.42
C GLY A 258 -4.60 8.35 -9.49
N ILE A 259 -5.87 7.94 -9.47
CA ILE A 259 -6.92 8.45 -10.36
C ILE A 259 -7.13 9.94 -10.12
N GLU A 260 -7.30 10.36 -8.86
CA GLU A 260 -7.54 11.75 -8.50
C GLU A 260 -6.32 12.65 -8.81
N GLU A 261 -5.09 12.13 -8.61
CA GLU A 261 -3.87 12.81 -9.02
C GLU A 261 -3.87 13.07 -10.53
N LEU A 262 -4.22 12.07 -11.33
CA LEU A 262 -4.26 12.22 -12.79
C LEU A 262 -5.42 13.07 -13.26
N ALA A 263 -6.56 13.02 -12.61
CA ALA A 263 -7.68 13.92 -12.90
C ALA A 263 -7.27 15.39 -12.75
N LEU A 264 -6.49 15.71 -11.70
CA LEU A 264 -5.94 17.05 -11.50
C LEU A 264 -4.86 17.43 -12.51
N LYS A 265 -4.12 16.46 -13.05
CA LYS A 265 -3.07 16.66 -14.07
C LYS A 265 -3.60 16.69 -15.51
N GLY A 266 -4.88 16.43 -15.73
CA GLY A 266 -5.49 16.36 -17.08
C GLY A 266 -5.30 15.00 -17.77
N GLY A 267 -5.05 13.93 -17.00
CA GLY A 267 -4.98 12.56 -17.49
C GLY A 267 -3.58 11.97 -17.53
N GLY A 268 -3.49 10.74 -18.04
CA GLY A 268 -2.24 10.01 -18.22
C GLY A 268 -2.32 8.53 -17.83
N TYR A 269 -1.17 7.87 -17.78
CA TYR A 269 -1.06 6.48 -17.32
C TYR A 269 -0.68 6.42 -15.85
N LEU A 270 -1.39 5.57 -15.11
CA LEU A 270 -1.16 5.28 -13.70
C LEU A 270 -0.69 3.83 -13.55
N LEU A 271 0.40 3.63 -12.84
CA LEU A 271 0.79 2.32 -12.31
C LEU A 271 0.42 2.27 -10.82
N VAL A 272 -0.36 1.26 -10.43
CA VAL A 272 -0.55 0.91 -9.02
C VAL A 272 0.05 -0.46 -8.80
N ALA A 273 0.94 -0.59 -7.81
CA ALA A 273 1.64 -1.84 -7.54
C ALA A 273 1.81 -2.07 -6.04
N GLY A 274 1.85 -3.33 -5.64
CA GLY A 274 2.06 -3.68 -4.24
C GLY A 274 2.42 -5.13 -4.06
N CYS A 275 3.19 -5.39 -3.02
CA CYS A 275 3.53 -6.74 -2.58
C CYS A 275 2.50 -7.28 -1.58
N ALA A 276 2.52 -8.59 -1.42
CA ALA A 276 1.73 -9.30 -0.42
C ALA A 276 2.55 -10.46 0.15
N ALA A 277 2.15 -10.93 1.33
CA ALA A 277 2.72 -12.10 1.99
C ALA A 277 2.78 -13.31 1.04
N GLY A 278 3.74 -14.20 1.27
CA GLY A 278 4.04 -15.30 0.34
C GLY A 278 4.95 -14.88 -0.81
N ASP A 279 5.69 -13.78 -0.66
CA ASP A 279 6.63 -13.24 -1.65
C ASP A 279 5.97 -12.97 -3.01
N THR A 280 4.74 -12.47 -2.99
CA THR A 280 3.93 -12.16 -4.17
C THR A 280 3.76 -10.67 -4.38
N ALA A 281 3.34 -10.28 -5.58
CA ALA A 281 2.94 -8.91 -5.89
C ALA A 281 1.89 -8.90 -7.00
N ALA A 282 1.14 -7.80 -7.03
CA ALA A 282 0.27 -7.46 -8.14
C ALA A 282 0.51 -6.01 -8.58
N ALA A 283 0.22 -5.75 -9.84
CA ALA A 283 0.24 -4.41 -10.43
C ALA A 283 -0.90 -4.23 -11.41
N ILE A 284 -1.41 -3.02 -11.53
CA ILE A 284 -2.37 -2.64 -12.57
C ILE A 284 -1.90 -1.37 -13.26
N VAL A 285 -2.17 -1.27 -14.56
CA VAL A 285 -2.04 -0.04 -15.33
C VAL A 285 -3.43 0.47 -15.68
N LEU A 286 -3.67 1.72 -15.32
CA LEU A 286 -4.87 2.45 -15.67
C LEU A 286 -4.54 3.58 -16.64
N LYS A 287 -5.51 3.94 -17.48
CA LYS A 287 -5.50 5.19 -18.24
C LYS A 287 -6.61 6.07 -17.71
N VAL A 288 -6.27 7.31 -17.36
CA VAL A 288 -7.18 8.37 -16.91
C VAL A 288 -7.14 9.48 -17.94
N GLY A 289 -8.29 10.04 -18.31
CA GLY A 289 -8.36 11.14 -19.27
C GLY A 289 -9.60 11.10 -20.15
#